data_f6579a983eb48fde3a3ace3002df67f8
#
_entry.id   f6579a983eb48fde3a3ace3002df67f8
#
_cell.length_a   1.000
_cell.length_b   1.000
_cell.length_c   1.000
_cell.angle_alpha   90.00
_cell.angle_beta   90.00
_cell.angle_gamma   90.00
#
_symmetry.space_group_name_H-M   'P 1'
#
loop_
_entity.id
_entity.type
_entity.pdbx_description
1 polymer ?
#
loop_
_entity_poly.entity_id
_entity_poly.type
_entity_poly.pdbx_seq_one_letter_code
_entity_poly.pdbx_strand_id
1 'polypeptide(L)'
;MFIETIRIQDGHVCHLSDHTDRMRRTADHFGFTASPLPTDLASLVPDELRTGTVRCRVLYDHMLSEVTFTPYRRRQIERLFAV
;
A
#
# COMPACT_ATOMS: atom_id res chain seq x y z
N MET A 1 -5.49 -11.27 10.36
CA MET A 1 -4.99 -9.98 9.85
C MET A 1 -4.39 -10.18 8.47
N PHE A 2 -4.65 -9.26 7.58
CA PHE A 2 -4.23 -9.36 6.19
C PHE A 2 -3.36 -8.18 5.82
N ILE A 3 -2.53 -8.35 4.80
CA ILE A 3 -1.60 -7.33 4.35
C ILE A 3 -1.90 -7.01 2.90
N GLU A 4 -2.02 -5.73 2.58
CA GLU A 4 -2.09 -5.25 1.21
C GLU A 4 -0.91 -4.31 0.97
N THR A 5 -0.19 -4.51 -0.14
CA THR A 5 0.95 -3.67 -0.49
C THR A 5 0.60 -2.87 -1.73
N ILE A 6 0.64 -1.56 -1.62
CA ILE A 6 0.21 -0.63 -2.64
C ILE A 6 1.39 0.23 -3.06
N ARG A 7 1.60 0.37 -4.36
CA ARG A 7 2.63 1.26 -4.87
C ARG A 7 2.07 2.67 -5.03
N ILE A 8 2.82 3.65 -4.54
CA ILE A 8 2.52 5.06 -4.75
C ILE A 8 3.70 5.66 -5.49
N GLN A 9 3.43 6.27 -6.62
CA GLN A 9 4.49 6.84 -7.44
C GLN A 9 4.24 8.32 -7.66
N ASP A 10 5.20 9.14 -7.25
CA ASP A 10 5.13 10.60 -7.36
C ASP A 10 3.82 11.15 -6.80
N GLY A 11 3.38 10.60 -5.68
CA GLY A 11 2.16 11.03 -5.01
C GLY A 11 0.88 10.46 -5.58
N HIS A 12 0.97 9.51 -6.52
CA HIS A 12 -0.21 8.87 -7.13
C HIS A 12 -0.30 7.42 -6.71
N VAL A 13 -1.47 7.04 -6.19
CA VAL A 13 -1.73 5.65 -5.80
C VAL A 13 -1.95 4.83 -7.05
N CYS A 14 -1.14 3.79 -7.24
CA CYS A 14 -1.22 2.92 -8.41
C CYS A 14 -2.24 1.80 -8.16
N HIS A 15 -3.11 1.57 -9.16
CA HIS A 15 -4.05 0.44 -9.14
C HIS A 15 -4.94 0.42 -7.89
N LEU A 16 -5.40 1.59 -7.46
CA LEU A 16 -6.20 1.69 -6.25
C LEU A 16 -7.45 0.81 -6.29
N SER A 17 -8.16 0.81 -7.41
CA SER A 17 -9.38 0.02 -7.54
C SER A 17 -9.11 -1.48 -7.45
N ASP A 18 -7.99 -1.94 -7.99
CA ASP A 18 -7.60 -3.34 -7.92
C ASP A 18 -7.30 -3.75 -6.49
N HIS A 19 -6.63 -2.90 -5.74
CA HIS A 19 -6.33 -3.16 -4.33
C HIS A 19 -7.61 -3.18 -3.49
N THR A 20 -8.51 -2.24 -3.73
CA THR A 20 -9.78 -2.18 -3.03
C THR A 20 -10.61 -3.42 -3.33
N ASP A 21 -10.65 -3.86 -4.58
CA ASP A 21 -11.38 -5.07 -4.96
C ASP A 21 -10.80 -6.31 -4.29
N ARG A 22 -9.48 -6.40 -4.22
CA ARG A 22 -8.82 -7.54 -3.58
C ARG A 22 -9.14 -7.58 -2.10
N MET A 23 -9.08 -6.44 -1.43
CA MET A 23 -9.42 -6.36 -0.01
C MET A 23 -10.86 -6.78 0.23
N ARG A 24 -11.78 -6.33 -0.63
CA ARG A 24 -13.18 -6.70 -0.50
C ARG A 24 -13.39 -8.20 -0.72
N ARG A 25 -12.73 -8.79 -1.71
CA ARG A 25 -12.83 -10.23 -1.96
C ARG A 25 -12.27 -11.05 -0.82
N THR A 26 -11.18 -10.60 -0.24
CA THR A 26 -10.60 -11.24 0.93
C THR A 26 -11.57 -11.20 2.10
N ALA A 27 -12.17 -10.05 2.35
CA ALA A 27 -13.13 -9.89 3.42
C ALA A 27 -14.36 -10.78 3.21
N ASP A 28 -14.86 -10.84 1.99
CA ASP A 28 -16.01 -11.69 1.66
C ASP A 28 -15.69 -13.16 1.90
N HIS A 29 -14.50 -13.59 1.49
CA HIS A 29 -14.07 -14.98 1.65
C HIS A 29 -13.99 -15.38 3.12
N PHE A 30 -13.55 -14.49 3.98
CA PHE A 30 -13.37 -14.77 5.41
C PHE A 30 -14.54 -14.29 6.26
N GLY A 31 -15.59 -13.77 5.65
CA GLY A 31 -16.83 -13.46 6.34
C GLY A 31 -16.83 -12.18 7.17
N PHE A 32 -16.03 -11.18 6.78
CA PHE A 32 -16.07 -9.89 7.45
C PHE A 32 -16.20 -8.76 6.43
N THR A 33 -16.49 -7.55 6.92
CA THR A 33 -16.55 -6.36 6.08
C THR A 33 -15.29 -5.55 6.31
N ALA A 34 -14.47 -5.42 5.26
CA ALA A 34 -13.24 -4.67 5.36
C ALA A 34 -13.51 -3.17 5.41
N SER A 35 -12.74 -2.46 6.21
CA SER A 35 -12.75 -1.01 6.21
C SER A 35 -12.24 -0.49 4.87
N PRO A 36 -12.87 0.53 4.27
CA PRO A 36 -12.37 1.06 3.01
C PRO A 36 -11.04 1.78 3.21
N LEU A 37 -10.21 1.79 2.17
CA LEU A 37 -9.01 2.59 2.18
C LEU A 37 -9.39 4.08 2.21
N PRO A 38 -8.57 4.92 2.87
CA PRO A 38 -8.82 6.35 2.84
C PRO A 38 -8.81 6.88 1.41
N THR A 39 -9.74 7.75 1.05
CA THR A 39 -9.78 8.34 -0.28
C THR A 39 -8.60 9.26 -0.54
N ASP A 40 -8.00 9.77 0.53
CA ASP A 40 -6.86 10.66 0.48
C ASP A 40 -5.55 9.95 0.86
N LEU A 41 -5.46 8.66 0.55
CA LEU A 41 -4.29 7.86 0.93
C LEU A 41 -2.98 8.50 0.49
N ALA A 42 -2.95 9.07 -0.72
CA ALA A 42 -1.74 9.71 -1.22
C ALA A 42 -1.33 10.93 -0.39
N SER A 43 -2.27 11.63 0.21
CA SER A 43 -1.96 12.80 1.03
C SER A 43 -1.38 12.42 2.39
N LEU A 44 -1.50 11.17 2.79
CA LEU A 44 -0.89 10.69 4.04
C LEU A 44 0.59 10.40 3.88
N VAL A 45 1.10 10.36 2.66
CA VAL A 45 2.52 10.10 2.41
C VAL A 45 3.33 11.27 2.97
N PRO A 46 4.38 11.00 3.77
CA PRO A 46 5.25 12.07 4.26
C PRO A 46 5.87 12.88 3.11
N ASP A 47 6.07 14.17 3.34
CA ASP A 47 6.57 15.06 2.30
C ASP A 47 7.89 14.57 1.69
N GLU A 48 8.78 14.03 2.51
CA GLU A 48 10.06 13.54 2.03
C GLU A 48 9.94 12.31 1.14
N LEU A 49 8.78 11.67 1.11
CA LEU A 49 8.53 10.48 0.29
C LEU A 49 7.59 10.73 -0.87
N ARG A 50 7.21 11.98 -1.13
CA ARG A 50 6.23 12.28 -2.18
C ARG A 50 6.77 12.20 -3.59
N THR A 51 8.08 12.16 -3.73
CA THR A 51 8.70 11.97 -5.04
C THR A 51 9.26 10.56 -5.12
N GLY A 52 9.23 9.97 -6.31
CA GLY A 52 9.69 8.62 -6.52
C GLY A 52 8.65 7.59 -6.14
N THR A 53 9.09 6.36 -5.96
CA THR A 53 8.23 5.22 -5.70
C THR A 53 8.24 4.90 -4.22
N VAL A 54 7.05 4.73 -3.65
CA VAL A 54 6.86 4.43 -2.24
C VAL A 54 5.99 3.18 -2.13
N ARG A 55 6.37 2.31 -1.21
CA ARG A 55 5.56 1.15 -0.87
C ARG A 55 4.66 1.51 0.30
N CYS A 56 3.35 1.41 0.09
CA CYS A 56 2.37 1.61 1.15
C CYS A 56 1.89 0.24 1.60
N ARG A 57 2.11 -0.06 2.86
CA ARG A 57 1.73 -1.34 3.42
C ARG A 57 0.56 -1.15 4.37
N VAL A 58 -0.53 -1.86 4.10
CA VAL A 58 -1.76 -1.74 4.87
C VAL A 58 -2.02 -3.05 5.58
N LEU A 59 -2.13 -3.00 6.89
CA LEU A 59 -2.55 -4.13 7.70
C LEU A 59 -4.01 -3.95 8.05
N TYR A 60 -4.82 -4.95 7.76
CA TYR A 60 -6.26 -4.81 7.95
C TYR A 60 -6.93 -6.13 8.32
N ASP A 61 -8.08 -6.01 8.92
CA ASP A 61 -9.10 -7.05 9.01
C ASP A 61 -10.43 -6.31 8.90
N HIS A 62 -11.36 -6.41 9.83
CA HIS A 62 -12.59 -5.60 9.77
C HIS A 62 -12.29 -4.11 10.04
N MET A 63 -11.08 -3.78 10.46
CA MET A 63 -10.61 -2.41 10.66
C MET A 63 -9.21 -2.28 10.09
N LEU A 64 -8.84 -1.08 9.67
CA LEU A 64 -7.46 -0.79 9.32
C LEU A 64 -6.64 -0.71 10.60
N SER A 65 -5.62 -1.55 10.70
CA SER A 65 -4.77 -1.58 11.89
C SER A 65 -3.58 -0.67 11.75
N GLU A 66 -2.96 -0.64 10.56
CA GLU A 66 -1.74 0.12 10.36
C GLU A 66 -1.55 0.44 8.89
N VAL A 67 -1.05 1.64 8.63
CA VAL A 67 -0.64 2.06 7.28
C VAL A 67 0.77 2.62 7.39
N THR A 68 1.71 2.02 6.68
CA THR A 68 3.11 2.46 6.71
C THR A 68 3.58 2.77 5.30
N PHE A 69 4.52 3.71 5.20
CA PHE A 69 5.09 4.14 3.93
C PHE A 69 6.59 3.92 3.98
N THR A 70 7.12 3.21 2.98
CA THR A 70 8.55 2.91 2.90
C THR A 70 9.04 3.29 1.51
N PRO A 71 10.15 4.04 1.38
CA PRO A 71 10.67 4.35 0.07
C PRO A 71 11.16 3.09 -0.62
N TYR A 72 10.90 3.00 -1.91
CA TYR A 72 11.37 1.88 -2.72
C TYR A 72 12.75 2.23 -3.27
N ARG A 73 13.75 1.48 -2.86
CA ARG A 73 15.12 1.77 -3.22
C ARG A 73 15.62 0.80 -4.28
N ARG A 74 15.35 1.16 -5.51
CA ARG A 74 15.71 0.37 -6.65
C ARG A 74 17.22 0.14 -6.76
N ARG A 75 17.97 1.16 -6.40
CA ARG A 75 19.43 1.10 -6.47
C ARG A 75 19.99 -0.02 -5.62
N GLN A 76 19.41 -0.29 -4.48
CA GLN A 76 19.85 -1.37 -3.61
C GLN A 76 19.68 -2.72 -4.25
N ILE A 77 18.59 -2.89 -5.00
CA ILE A 77 18.34 -4.14 -5.71
C ILE A 77 19.40 -4.37 -6.77
N GLU A 78 19.73 -3.35 -7.53
CA GLU A 78 20.77 -3.45 -8.54
C GLU A 78 22.11 -3.84 -7.93
N ARG A 79 22.41 -3.28 -6.79
CA ARG A 79 23.66 -3.56 -6.11
C ARG A 79 23.75 -5.01 -5.66
N LEU A 80 22.65 -5.58 -5.25
CA LEU A 80 22.59 -6.99 -4.87
C LEU A 80 22.88 -7.90 -6.06
N PHE A 81 22.42 -7.53 -7.22
CA PHE A 81 22.66 -8.32 -8.42
C PHE A 81 24.08 -8.18 -8.94
N ALA A 82 24.71 -7.10 -8.63
CA ALA A 82 26.09 -6.88 -9.06
C ALA A 82 27.08 -7.75 -8.29
N VAL A 83 26.66 -8.26 -7.18
CA VAL A 83 27.45 -9.19 -6.37
C VAL A 83 27.24 -10.64 -6.81
#